data_d9c3e321ec3e0d306506c2375b3e38fa
#
_entry.id   d9c3e321ec3e0d306506c2375b3e38fa
#
_cell.length_a   1.000
_cell.length_b   1.000
_cell.length_c   1.000
_cell.angle_alpha   90.00
_cell.angle_beta   90.00
_cell.angle_gamma   90.00
#
_symmetry.space_group_name_H-M   'P 1'
#
loop_
_entity.id
_entity.type
_entity.pdbx_description
1 polymer ?
#
loop_
_entity_poly.entity_id
_entity_poly.type
_entity_poly.pdbx_seq_one_letter_code
_entity_poly.pdbx_strand_id
1 'polypeptide(L)' 'METKYYTVTKIEGEYAYKSDEDGQELFIAMALLPEGADIGTRLKYEMLSYEIID' A
#
# COMPACT_ATOMS: atom_id res chain seq x y z
N MET A 1 2.01 -18.59 5.07
CA MET A 1 2.27 -17.15 5.10
C MET A 1 1.03 -16.41 4.63
N GLU A 2 0.68 -15.33 5.30
CA GLU A 2 -0.56 -14.62 5.03
C GLU A 2 -0.36 -13.52 3.97
N THR A 3 -1.27 -13.48 3.00
CA THR A 3 -1.26 -12.44 1.99
C THR A 3 -2.24 -11.36 2.39
N LYS A 4 -1.85 -10.10 2.27
CA LYS A 4 -2.70 -8.96 2.60
C LYS A 4 -2.82 -8.04 1.40
N TYR A 5 -3.96 -7.38 1.28
CA TYR A 5 -4.24 -6.47 0.18
C TYR A 5 -4.54 -5.09 0.71
N TYR A 6 -4.04 -4.09 0.00
CA TYR A 6 -4.21 -2.69 0.39
C TYR A 6 -4.50 -1.86 -0.85
N THR A 7 -5.09 -0.69 -0.62
CA THR A 7 -5.27 0.31 -1.66
C THR A 7 -4.69 1.63 -1.14
N VAL A 8 -3.88 2.28 -1.93
CA VAL A 8 -3.32 3.58 -1.56
C VAL A 8 -4.44 4.61 -1.63
N THR A 9 -4.69 5.30 -0.51
CA THR A 9 -5.81 6.25 -0.42
C THR A 9 -5.36 7.70 -0.43
N LYS A 10 -4.10 7.97 -0.02
CA LYS A 10 -3.62 9.34 0.10
C LYS A 10 -2.10 9.34 0.10
N ILE A 11 -1.51 10.39 -0.45
CA ILE A 11 -0.06 10.58 -0.43
C ILE A 11 0.21 11.99 0.09
N GLU A 12 1.06 12.09 1.10
CA GLU A 12 1.46 13.37 1.68
C GLU A 12 2.98 13.38 1.87
N GLY A 13 3.68 14.15 1.02
CA GLY A 13 5.12 14.26 1.13
C GLY A 13 5.79 12.91 0.99
N GLU A 14 6.48 12.50 2.05
CA GLU A 14 7.24 11.24 2.04
C GLU A 14 6.44 10.07 2.60
N TYR A 15 5.15 10.27 2.86
CA TYR A 15 4.29 9.27 3.48
C TYR A 15 3.04 9.03 2.65
N ALA A 16 2.47 7.87 2.83
CA ALA A 16 1.21 7.53 2.20
C ALA A 16 0.29 6.86 3.21
N TYR A 17 -1.00 6.82 2.88
CA TYR A 17 -1.99 6.08 3.63
C TYR A 17 -2.51 4.98 2.74
N LYS A 18 -2.72 3.80 3.32
CA LYS A 18 -3.26 2.66 2.60
C LYS A 18 -4.41 2.08 3.41
N SER A 19 -5.44 1.63 2.72
CA SER A 19 -6.60 1.01 3.35
C SER A 19 -6.49 -0.50 3.19
N ASP A 20 -6.71 -1.24 4.26
CA ASP A 20 -6.69 -2.70 4.20
C ASP A 20 -8.08 -3.23 3.80
N GLU A 21 -8.22 -4.56 3.79
CA GLU A 21 -9.47 -5.20 3.38
C GLU A 21 -10.64 -4.92 4.32
N ASP A 22 -10.36 -4.53 5.54
CA ASP A 22 -11.39 -4.18 6.53
C ASP A 22 -11.72 -2.70 6.51
N GLY A 23 -11.08 -1.95 5.64
CA GLY A 23 -11.31 -0.51 5.56
C GLY A 23 -10.49 0.31 6.55
N GLN A 24 -9.59 -0.31 7.28
CA GLN A 24 -8.73 0.39 8.23
C GLN A 24 -7.61 1.09 7.47
N GLU A 25 -7.42 2.37 7.75
CA GLU A 25 -6.37 3.15 7.11
C GLU A 25 -5.08 3.04 7.91
N LEU A 26 -3.99 2.72 7.23
CA LEU A 26 -2.68 2.56 7.81
C LEU A 26 -1.68 3.48 7.12
N PHE A 27 -0.63 3.79 7.83
CA PHE A 27 0.37 4.78 7.44
C PHE A 27 1.64 4.07 6.99
N ILE A 28 2.25 4.52 5.90
CA ILE A 28 3.46 3.88 5.38
C ILE A 28 4.38 4.93 4.74
N ALA A 29 5.68 4.75 4.91
CA ALA A 29 6.65 5.60 4.22
C ALA A 29 6.64 5.27 2.74
N MET A 30 6.66 6.32 1.91
CA MET A 30 6.67 6.15 0.44
C MET A 30 7.86 5.30 -0.03
N ALA A 31 8.97 5.38 0.68
CA ALA A 31 10.16 4.61 0.33
C ALA A 31 9.95 3.10 0.40
N LEU A 32 8.93 2.65 1.12
CA LEU A 32 8.63 1.24 1.26
C LEU A 32 7.65 0.73 0.20
N LEU A 33 7.08 1.63 -0.58
CA LEU A 33 6.14 1.26 -1.64
C LEU A 33 6.89 0.96 -2.94
N PRO A 34 6.33 0.10 -3.79
CA PRO A 34 6.93 -0.15 -5.11
C PRO A 34 6.92 1.14 -5.93
N GLU A 35 7.88 1.25 -6.83
CA GLU A 35 7.95 2.37 -7.74
C GLU A 35 6.69 2.40 -8.61
N GLY A 36 6.14 3.57 -8.79
CA GLY A 36 4.92 3.75 -9.58
C GLY A 36 3.63 3.66 -8.78
N ALA A 37 3.71 3.40 -7.48
CA ALA A 37 2.50 3.39 -6.64
C ALA A 37 1.95 4.80 -6.52
N ASP A 38 0.64 4.95 -6.68
CA ASP A 38 -0.04 6.22 -6.63
C ASP A 38 -1.40 6.04 -5.96
N ILE A 39 -2.13 7.13 -5.79
CA ILE A 39 -3.48 7.07 -5.19
C ILE A 39 -4.34 6.17 -6.07
N GLY A 40 -5.03 5.22 -5.44
CA GLY A 40 -5.85 4.25 -6.14
C GLY A 40 -5.13 2.96 -6.51
N THR A 41 -3.81 2.93 -6.38
CA THR A 41 -3.03 1.73 -6.68
C THR A 41 -3.37 0.64 -5.67
N ARG A 42 -3.58 -0.57 -6.17
CA ARG A 42 -3.83 -1.72 -5.32
C ARG A 42 -2.53 -2.50 -5.14
N LEU A 43 -2.30 -2.92 -3.91
CA LEU A 43 -1.07 -3.57 -3.51
C LEU A 43 -1.35 -4.93 -2.90
N LYS A 44 -0.45 -5.87 -3.17
CA LYS A 44 -0.44 -7.15 -2.48
C LYS A 44 0.79 -7.18 -1.60
N TYR A 45 0.62 -7.53 -0.33
CA TYR A 45 1.72 -7.68 0.60
C TYR A 45 1.89 -9.14 0.95
N GLU A 46 3.05 -9.69 0.60
CA GLU A 46 3.34 -11.10 0.80
C GLU A 46 4.85 -11.26 0.91
N MET A 47 5.30 -12.11 1.81
CA MET A 47 6.72 -12.39 1.99
C MET A 47 7.55 -11.11 2.23
N LEU A 48 7.01 -10.22 3.06
CA LEU A 48 7.65 -8.97 3.47
C LEU A 48 7.88 -8.00 2.30
N SER A 49 7.09 -8.14 1.24
CA SER A 49 7.26 -7.32 0.05
C SER A 49 5.91 -6.85 -0.49
N TYR A 50 5.88 -5.63 -1.01
CA TYR A 50 4.69 -5.08 -1.67
C TYR A 50 4.82 -5.25 -3.17
N GLU A 51 3.70 -5.56 -3.81
CA GLU A 51 3.64 -5.71 -5.26
C GLU A 51 2.41 -4.97 -5.77
N ILE A 52 2.56 -4.21 -6.86
CA ILE A 52 1.43 -3.53 -7.49
C ILE A 52 0.66 -4.56 -8.30
N ILE A 53 -0.65 -4.66 -8.06
CA ILE A 53 -1.49 -5.63 -8.77
C ILE A 53 -2.55 -4.94 -9.63
N ASP A 54 -2.64 -3.62 -9.56
CA ASP A 54 -3.65 -2.91 -10.36
C ASP A 54 -3.29 -1.45 -10.53
#